data_6900cf4bcdb282a2cd0818bfb7e4f54b
#
_entry.id   6900cf4bcdb282a2cd0818bfb7e4f54b
#
_cell.length_a   1.000
_cell.length_b   1.000
_cell.length_c   1.000
_cell.angle_alpha   90.00
_cell.angle_beta   90.00
_cell.angle_gamma   90.00
#
_symmetry.space_group_name_H-M   'P 1'
#
loop_
_entity.id
_entity.type
_entity.pdbx_description
1 polymer ?
#
loop_
_entity_poly.entity_id
_entity_poly.type
_entity_poly.pdbx_seq_one_letter_code
_entity_poly.pdbx_strand_id
1 'polypeptide(L)'
;MKKIKEELHLIILWNEDHLGEVEDTINKRFKVIRKISIPPLDKEFGKEKRLEVLNVIYRFEIPIQNLISISKGTNPMVVFVVLDENPIYEFKQTSRQLKYFNKSLFELKQELRQGRGNYLHATDNIEETHDDLKIFSEVTEDSSIYDEWNKWRPTFNSLIDYFEELNSYEGLEYVVMRNFDNYPNEVQLDGHADIDILTNDYFLFKAISGGKARKNPMVEDGGYK
;
A
#
# COMPACT_ATOMS: atom_id res chain seq x y z
N MET A 1 18.65 -5.23 -15.48
CA MET A 1 17.53 -4.66 -14.72
C MET A 1 17.59 -5.19 -13.30
N LYS A 2 17.82 -4.33 -12.32
CA LYS A 2 17.70 -4.71 -10.91
C LYS A 2 16.22 -4.91 -10.62
N LYS A 3 15.85 -6.03 -9.97
CA LYS A 3 14.47 -6.25 -9.55
C LYS A 3 14.08 -5.20 -8.52
N ILE A 4 12.87 -4.67 -8.63
CA ILE A 4 12.24 -3.96 -7.53
C ILE A 4 12.27 -4.91 -6.33
N LYS A 5 12.62 -4.38 -5.15
CA LYS A 5 12.64 -5.19 -3.93
C LYS A 5 11.26 -5.79 -3.68
N GLU A 6 11.26 -6.94 -3.02
CA GLU A 6 10.03 -7.56 -2.51
C GLU A 6 9.15 -6.54 -1.80
N GLU A 7 7.85 -6.59 -2.03
CA GLU A 7 6.89 -5.66 -1.47
C GLU A 7 5.85 -6.34 -0.61
N LEU A 8 5.52 -5.70 0.51
CA LEU A 8 4.47 -6.15 1.40
C LEU A 8 3.12 -5.59 0.95
N HIS A 9 2.12 -6.47 0.91
CA HIS A 9 0.76 -6.14 0.53
C HIS A 9 -0.28 -6.79 1.44
N LEU A 10 -1.51 -6.28 1.38
CA LEU A 10 -2.64 -6.87 2.09
C LEU A 10 -3.70 -7.39 1.14
N ILE A 11 -4.27 -8.55 1.53
CA ILE A 11 -5.48 -9.08 0.93
C ILE A 11 -6.49 -9.28 2.05
N ILE A 12 -7.65 -8.63 1.93
CA ILE A 12 -8.65 -8.54 2.98
C ILE A 12 -9.92 -9.23 2.49
N LEU A 13 -10.36 -10.25 3.21
CA LEU A 13 -11.68 -10.86 3.04
C LEU A 13 -12.66 -10.24 4.03
N TRP A 14 -13.80 -9.81 3.52
CA TRP A 14 -14.85 -9.23 4.34
C TRP A 14 -15.69 -10.27 5.07
N ASN A 15 -15.55 -11.55 4.68
CA ASN A 15 -16.18 -12.69 5.34
C ASN A 15 -15.37 -13.96 5.02
N GLU A 16 -15.65 -15.05 5.72
CA GLU A 16 -14.95 -16.33 5.59
C GLU A 16 -15.57 -17.29 4.55
N ASP A 17 -16.63 -16.88 3.83
CA ASP A 17 -17.40 -17.80 2.97
C ASP A 17 -16.57 -18.50 1.90
N HIS A 18 -15.46 -17.90 1.47
CA HIS A 18 -14.56 -18.45 0.45
C HIS A 18 -13.11 -18.59 0.93
N LEU A 19 -12.90 -18.65 2.26
CA LEU A 19 -11.57 -18.57 2.83
C LEU A 19 -10.57 -19.60 2.27
N GLY A 20 -10.97 -20.85 2.16
CA GLY A 20 -10.07 -21.91 1.66
C GLY A 20 -9.62 -21.70 0.22
N GLU A 21 -10.55 -21.36 -0.68
CA GLU A 21 -10.26 -21.10 -2.09
C GLU A 21 -9.35 -19.87 -2.25
N VAL A 22 -9.62 -18.82 -1.49
CA VAL A 22 -8.82 -17.60 -1.49
C VAL A 22 -7.42 -17.87 -0.99
N GLU A 23 -7.28 -18.59 0.13
CA GLU A 23 -6.00 -18.97 0.73
C GLU A 23 -5.16 -19.81 -0.25
N ASP A 24 -5.77 -20.79 -0.91
CA ASP A 24 -5.11 -21.62 -1.92
C ASP A 24 -4.64 -20.78 -3.11
N THR A 25 -5.42 -19.80 -3.54
CA THR A 25 -5.08 -18.93 -4.68
C THR A 25 -3.97 -17.94 -4.30
N ILE A 26 -4.00 -17.39 -3.08
CA ILE A 26 -2.94 -16.52 -2.54
C ILE A 26 -1.62 -17.28 -2.46
N ASN A 27 -1.61 -18.48 -1.87
CA ASN A 27 -0.40 -19.28 -1.66
C ASN A 27 0.29 -19.73 -2.98
N LYS A 28 -0.44 -19.73 -4.10
CA LYS A 28 0.13 -20.02 -5.42
C LYS A 28 0.90 -18.83 -6.02
N ARG A 29 0.64 -17.61 -5.55
CA ARG A 29 1.16 -16.37 -6.16
C ARG A 29 2.07 -15.58 -5.25
N PHE A 30 1.82 -15.63 -3.94
CA PHE A 30 2.48 -14.82 -2.94
C PHE A 30 2.94 -15.67 -1.76
N LYS A 31 3.96 -15.20 -1.07
CA LYS A 31 4.36 -15.76 0.22
C LYS A 31 3.52 -15.13 1.31
N VAL A 32 2.69 -15.92 1.98
CA VAL A 32 1.92 -15.46 3.14
C VAL A 32 2.86 -15.29 4.32
N ILE A 33 2.99 -14.05 4.81
CA ILE A 33 3.79 -13.70 5.99
C ILE A 33 2.96 -13.88 7.25
N ARG A 34 1.69 -13.44 7.20
CA ARG A 34 0.80 -13.49 8.35
C ARG A 34 -0.65 -13.59 7.90
N LYS A 35 -1.45 -14.31 8.72
CA LYS A 35 -2.91 -14.35 8.59
C LYS A 35 -3.51 -13.84 9.89
N ILE A 36 -4.39 -12.87 9.79
CA ILE A 36 -5.02 -12.20 10.93
C ILE A 36 -6.53 -12.40 10.79
N SER A 37 -7.15 -12.99 11.83
CA SER A 37 -8.60 -13.06 11.91
C SER A 37 -9.09 -11.95 12.83
N ILE A 38 -9.89 -11.06 12.30
CA ILE A 38 -10.50 -9.96 13.04
C ILE A 38 -11.90 -10.43 13.43
N PRO A 39 -12.15 -10.66 14.72
CA PRO A 39 -13.45 -11.19 15.16
C PRO A 39 -14.59 -10.25 14.76
N PRO A 40 -15.84 -10.76 14.72
CA PRO A 40 -17.02 -9.93 14.53
C PRO A 40 -17.02 -8.85 15.60
N LEU A 41 -16.95 -7.61 15.19
CA LEU A 41 -16.96 -6.49 16.11
C LEU A 41 -18.37 -6.41 16.73
N ASP A 42 -18.46 -6.30 18.04
CA ASP A 42 -19.68 -6.36 18.83
C ASP A 42 -20.72 -5.30 18.39
N LYS A 43 -22.00 -5.57 18.56
CA LYS A 43 -23.12 -4.94 17.84
C LYS A 43 -23.24 -3.42 17.89
N GLU A 44 -22.71 -2.74 18.90
CA GLU A 44 -22.74 -1.27 18.98
C GLU A 44 -21.35 -0.64 18.69
N PHE A 45 -20.34 -1.07 19.35
CA PHE A 45 -18.98 -0.53 19.22
C PHE A 45 -18.29 -1.00 17.93
N GLY A 46 -18.63 -2.19 17.49
CA GLY A 46 -18.05 -2.79 16.31
C GLY A 46 -18.44 -2.14 15.00
N LYS A 47 -19.63 -1.55 14.92
CA LYS A 47 -20.10 -0.88 13.69
C LYS A 47 -19.28 0.38 13.38
N GLU A 48 -18.93 1.15 14.40
CA GLU A 48 -18.12 2.36 14.24
C GLU A 48 -16.69 2.02 13.86
N LYS A 49 -16.04 1.11 14.58
CA LYS A 49 -14.68 0.63 14.26
C LYS A 49 -14.61 0.01 12.84
N ARG A 50 -15.61 -0.76 12.45
CA ARG A 50 -15.67 -1.34 11.10
C ARG A 50 -15.83 -0.27 10.02
N LEU A 51 -16.64 0.75 10.24
CA LEU A 51 -16.77 1.88 9.34
C LEU A 51 -15.47 2.69 9.26
N GLU A 52 -14.76 2.84 10.35
CA GLU A 52 -13.45 3.48 10.38
C GLU A 52 -12.44 2.72 9.51
N VAL A 53 -12.31 1.40 9.70
CA VAL A 53 -11.48 0.54 8.86
C VAL A 53 -11.85 0.67 7.39
N LEU A 54 -13.14 0.56 7.06
CA LEU A 54 -13.60 0.68 5.68
C LEU A 54 -13.30 2.05 5.08
N ASN A 55 -13.48 3.12 5.84
CA ASN A 55 -13.18 4.47 5.37
C ASN A 55 -11.68 4.64 5.07
N VAL A 56 -10.80 4.10 5.89
CA VAL A 56 -9.35 4.14 5.62
C VAL A 56 -9.03 3.34 4.37
N ILE A 57 -9.47 2.08 4.28
CA ILE A 57 -9.18 1.18 3.15
C ILE A 57 -9.69 1.76 1.82
N TYR A 58 -10.88 2.37 1.82
CA TYR A 58 -11.45 2.98 0.62
C TYR A 58 -11.17 4.48 0.50
N ARG A 59 -10.24 5.03 1.30
CA ARG A 59 -9.74 6.42 1.20
C ARG A 59 -10.85 7.47 1.23
N PHE A 60 -11.97 7.20 1.94
CA PHE A 60 -13.16 8.06 1.97
C PHE A 60 -13.78 8.31 0.58
N GLU A 61 -13.43 7.53 -0.43
CA GLU A 61 -13.92 7.68 -1.81
C GLU A 61 -15.29 7.05 -2.04
N ILE A 62 -15.73 6.18 -1.13
CA ILE A 62 -16.99 5.42 -1.26
C ILE A 62 -18.02 5.95 -0.25
N PRO A 63 -19.26 6.27 -0.69
CA PRO A 63 -20.32 6.65 0.23
C PRO A 63 -20.57 5.58 1.31
N ILE A 64 -20.80 6.01 2.55
CA ILE A 64 -21.01 5.12 3.71
C ILE A 64 -22.07 4.03 3.46
N GLN A 65 -23.18 4.36 2.76
CA GLN A 65 -24.23 3.39 2.44
C GLN A 65 -23.69 2.22 1.60
N ASN A 66 -22.77 2.51 0.69
CA ASN A 66 -22.16 1.50 -0.16
C ASN A 66 -21.11 0.68 0.63
N LEU A 67 -20.38 1.30 1.56
CA LEU A 67 -19.46 0.59 2.46
C LEU A 67 -20.20 -0.41 3.35
N ILE A 68 -21.36 -0.04 3.88
CA ILE A 68 -22.20 -0.94 4.67
C ILE A 68 -22.67 -2.14 3.82
N SER A 69 -22.97 -1.94 2.54
CA SER A 69 -23.36 -3.04 1.64
C SER A 69 -22.20 -3.97 1.28
N ILE A 70 -20.98 -3.43 1.14
CA ILE A 70 -19.77 -4.19 0.87
C ILE A 70 -19.39 -5.05 2.07
N SER A 71 -19.50 -4.50 3.28
CA SER A 71 -19.10 -5.17 4.51
C SER A 71 -20.00 -6.32 4.95
N LYS A 72 -21.14 -6.53 4.28
CA LYS A 72 -22.15 -7.57 4.51
C LYS A 72 -22.10 -8.25 5.89
N GLY A 73 -22.40 -7.50 6.92
CA GLY A 73 -22.77 -8.12 8.19
C GLY A 73 -21.67 -8.20 9.25
N THR A 74 -21.93 -9.04 10.24
CA THR A 74 -21.16 -9.25 11.47
C THR A 74 -20.11 -10.34 11.34
N ASN A 75 -19.77 -10.79 10.14
CA ASN A 75 -18.81 -11.86 9.92
C ASN A 75 -17.38 -11.40 10.25
N PRO A 76 -16.52 -12.29 10.76
CA PRO A 76 -15.12 -11.98 10.95
C PRO A 76 -14.47 -11.60 9.61
N MET A 77 -13.55 -10.66 9.67
CA MET A 77 -12.69 -10.34 8.53
C MET A 77 -11.41 -11.15 8.63
N VAL A 78 -10.88 -11.58 7.48
CA VAL A 78 -9.56 -12.22 7.42
C VAL A 78 -8.62 -11.36 6.59
N VAL A 79 -7.49 -11.01 7.15
CA VAL A 79 -6.45 -10.22 6.52
C VAL A 79 -5.22 -11.10 6.30
N PHE A 80 -4.78 -11.22 5.06
CA PHE A 80 -3.51 -11.83 4.70
C PHE A 80 -2.49 -10.71 4.46
N VAL A 81 -1.39 -10.78 5.19
CA VAL A 81 -0.17 -10.00 4.92
C VAL A 81 0.68 -10.86 4.01
N VAL A 82 0.92 -10.41 2.80
CA VAL A 82 1.61 -11.17 1.77
C VAL A 82 2.82 -10.44 1.24
N LEU A 83 3.83 -11.19 0.83
CA LEU A 83 5.02 -10.69 0.16
C LEU A 83 4.93 -11.00 -1.34
N ASP A 84 4.99 -9.95 -2.16
CA ASP A 84 5.21 -10.06 -3.59
C ASP A 84 6.72 -10.01 -3.86
N GLU A 85 7.30 -11.13 -4.23
CA GLU A 85 8.74 -11.25 -4.49
C GLU A 85 9.16 -10.67 -5.85
N ASN A 86 8.19 -10.32 -6.70
CA ASN A 86 8.44 -9.80 -8.04
C ASN A 86 7.38 -8.77 -8.43
N PRO A 87 7.26 -7.64 -7.73
CA PRO A 87 6.25 -6.65 -8.00
C PRO A 87 6.39 -6.09 -9.42
N ILE A 88 5.29 -6.08 -10.15
CA ILE A 88 5.15 -5.47 -11.47
C ILE A 88 4.01 -4.49 -11.40
N TYR A 89 4.26 -3.27 -11.84
CA TYR A 89 3.28 -2.20 -11.83
C TYR A 89 2.82 -1.85 -13.23
N GLU A 90 1.53 -1.55 -13.36
CA GLU A 90 0.90 -1.10 -14.60
C GLU A 90 -0.05 0.07 -14.33
N PHE A 91 -0.11 1.00 -15.29
CA PHE A 91 -1.17 2.00 -15.34
C PHE A 91 -2.44 1.42 -15.91
N LYS A 92 -3.56 1.67 -15.26
CA LYS A 92 -4.87 1.25 -15.76
C LYS A 92 -5.92 2.33 -15.56
N GLN A 93 -6.68 2.58 -16.61
CA GLN A 93 -7.85 3.43 -16.51
C GLN A 93 -8.94 2.71 -15.73
N THR A 94 -9.32 3.27 -14.59
CA THR A 94 -10.50 2.87 -13.84
C THR A 94 -11.70 3.69 -14.30
N SER A 95 -12.89 3.39 -13.78
CA SER A 95 -14.08 4.22 -14.05
C SER A 95 -13.96 5.66 -13.53
N ARG A 96 -12.99 5.94 -12.64
CA ARG A 96 -12.86 7.24 -11.97
C ARG A 96 -11.57 7.97 -12.35
N GLN A 97 -10.47 7.23 -12.48
CA GLN A 97 -9.16 7.83 -12.70
C GLN A 97 -8.16 6.83 -13.26
N LEU A 98 -7.07 7.34 -13.83
CA LEU A 98 -5.89 6.53 -14.14
C LEU A 98 -5.21 6.18 -12.81
N LYS A 99 -5.08 4.89 -12.53
CA LYS A 99 -4.42 4.39 -11.33
C LYS A 99 -3.23 3.52 -11.70
N TYR A 100 -2.27 3.50 -10.81
CA TYR A 100 -1.09 2.66 -10.85
C TYR A 100 -1.26 1.54 -9.83
N PHE A 101 -1.19 0.27 -10.28
CA PHE A 101 -1.38 -0.87 -9.38
C PHE A 101 -0.31 -1.92 -9.56
N ASN A 102 -0.11 -2.69 -8.49
CA ASN A 102 0.53 -3.99 -8.60
C ASN A 102 -0.34 -4.92 -9.45
N LYS A 103 0.23 -5.37 -10.57
CA LYS A 103 -0.45 -6.20 -11.57
C LYS A 103 -0.93 -7.52 -10.99
N SER A 104 -0.07 -8.21 -10.24
CA SER A 104 -0.36 -9.53 -9.67
C SER A 104 -1.53 -9.48 -8.70
N LEU A 105 -1.60 -8.45 -7.86
CA LEU A 105 -2.72 -8.24 -6.93
C LEU A 105 -4.00 -7.84 -7.65
N PHE A 106 -3.88 -7.01 -8.69
CA PHE A 106 -5.04 -6.66 -9.50
C PHE A 106 -5.65 -7.88 -10.18
N GLU A 107 -4.82 -8.71 -10.81
CA GLU A 107 -5.27 -9.95 -11.48
C GLU A 107 -5.89 -10.93 -10.50
N LEU A 108 -5.29 -11.12 -9.32
CA LEU A 108 -5.85 -11.93 -8.24
C LEU A 108 -7.24 -11.41 -7.81
N LYS A 109 -7.38 -10.08 -7.63
CA LYS A 109 -8.71 -9.48 -7.33
C LYS A 109 -9.74 -9.80 -8.39
N GLN A 110 -9.38 -9.69 -9.66
CA GLN A 110 -10.30 -9.96 -10.76
C GLN A 110 -10.71 -11.43 -10.81
N GLU A 111 -9.76 -12.35 -10.68
CA GLU A 111 -10.03 -13.79 -10.67
C GLU A 111 -10.98 -14.19 -9.55
N LEU A 112 -10.68 -13.79 -8.32
CA LEU A 112 -11.46 -14.17 -7.16
C LEU A 112 -12.86 -13.52 -7.12
N ARG A 113 -13.00 -12.32 -7.68
CA ARG A 113 -14.29 -11.59 -7.73
C ARG A 113 -15.24 -12.06 -8.81
N GLN A 114 -14.81 -12.89 -9.77
CA GLN A 114 -15.67 -13.34 -10.89
C GLN A 114 -17.00 -13.91 -10.41
N GLY A 115 -18.09 -13.21 -10.73
CA GLY A 115 -19.46 -13.60 -10.38
C GLY A 115 -19.86 -13.51 -8.90
N ARG A 116 -18.95 -13.05 -8.02
CA ARG A 116 -19.16 -13.06 -6.55
C ARG A 116 -19.23 -11.67 -5.91
N GLY A 117 -19.01 -10.62 -6.68
CA GLY A 117 -19.04 -9.24 -6.17
C GLY A 117 -17.78 -8.86 -5.35
N ASN A 118 -17.89 -7.78 -4.58
CA ASN A 118 -16.77 -7.18 -3.86
C ASN A 118 -16.60 -7.77 -2.45
N TYR A 119 -16.36 -9.07 -2.32
CA TYR A 119 -16.19 -9.71 -1.02
C TYR A 119 -14.72 -9.68 -0.53
N LEU A 120 -13.82 -9.23 -1.37
CA LEU A 120 -12.39 -9.14 -1.08
C LEU A 120 -11.83 -7.80 -1.56
N HIS A 121 -10.85 -7.29 -0.83
CA HIS A 121 -10.00 -6.17 -1.20
C HIS A 121 -8.54 -6.63 -1.25
N ALA A 122 -7.71 -6.01 -2.09
CA ALA A 122 -6.26 -6.10 -2.03
C ALA A 122 -5.68 -4.72 -2.30
N THR A 123 -4.60 -4.40 -1.63
CA THR A 123 -3.90 -3.12 -1.79
C THR A 123 -3.37 -2.96 -3.22
N ASP A 124 -3.48 -1.77 -3.77
CA ASP A 124 -3.02 -1.50 -5.13
C ASP A 124 -1.51 -1.18 -5.16
N ASN A 125 -0.96 -0.72 -4.04
CA ASN A 125 0.45 -0.31 -3.91
C ASN A 125 0.91 -0.34 -2.45
N ILE A 126 2.19 -0.07 -2.23
CA ILE A 126 2.81 -0.11 -0.90
C ILE A 126 2.31 1.01 0.03
N GLU A 127 1.82 2.13 -0.50
CA GLU A 127 1.26 3.22 0.31
C GLU A 127 -0.08 2.81 0.94
N GLU A 128 -0.94 2.18 0.16
CA GLU A 128 -2.17 1.59 0.69
C GLU A 128 -1.85 0.55 1.75
N THR A 129 -0.86 -0.31 1.51
CA THR A 129 -0.41 -1.32 2.47
C THR A 129 0.02 -0.70 3.79
N HIS A 130 0.80 0.37 3.76
CA HIS A 130 1.24 1.08 4.96
C HIS A 130 0.07 1.59 5.81
N ASP A 131 -0.88 2.28 5.15
CA ASP A 131 -2.00 2.88 5.85
C ASP A 131 -2.98 1.81 6.38
N ASP A 132 -3.19 0.75 5.59
CA ASP A 132 -4.07 -0.35 5.98
C ASP A 132 -3.47 -1.20 7.12
N LEU A 133 -2.16 -1.44 7.12
CA LEU A 133 -1.48 -2.10 8.26
C LEU A 133 -1.61 -1.28 9.54
N LYS A 134 -1.50 0.04 9.42
CA LYS A 134 -1.63 0.93 10.58
C LYS A 134 -3.02 0.83 11.19
N ILE A 135 -4.09 0.94 10.38
CA ILE A 135 -5.45 0.86 10.91
C ILE A 135 -5.76 -0.53 11.50
N PHE A 136 -5.28 -1.62 10.89
CA PHE A 136 -5.46 -2.95 11.46
C PHE A 136 -4.72 -3.12 12.78
N SER A 137 -3.52 -2.60 12.92
CA SER A 137 -2.79 -2.58 14.19
C SER A 137 -3.55 -1.83 15.29
N GLU A 138 -4.14 -0.68 14.97
CA GLU A 138 -4.93 0.13 15.90
C GLU A 138 -6.24 -0.58 16.30
N VAL A 139 -6.96 -1.14 15.34
CA VAL A 139 -8.26 -1.80 15.60
C VAL A 139 -8.13 -3.10 16.37
N THR A 140 -7.06 -3.86 16.16
CA THR A 140 -6.78 -5.11 16.87
C THR A 140 -6.00 -4.92 18.16
N GLU A 141 -5.52 -3.70 18.43
CA GLU A 141 -4.62 -3.38 19.54
C GLU A 141 -3.32 -4.23 19.52
N ASP A 142 -2.92 -4.68 18.32
CA ASP A 142 -1.75 -5.51 18.09
C ASP A 142 -0.70 -4.77 17.25
N SER A 143 0.23 -4.10 17.93
CA SER A 143 1.31 -3.34 17.28
C SER A 143 2.22 -4.22 16.41
N SER A 144 2.29 -5.52 16.70
CA SER A 144 3.11 -6.45 15.92
C SER A 144 2.66 -6.59 14.46
N ILE A 145 1.43 -6.21 14.13
CA ILE A 145 0.92 -6.15 12.76
C ILE A 145 1.66 -5.08 11.98
N TYR A 146 1.85 -3.90 12.58
CA TYR A 146 2.57 -2.81 11.95
C TYR A 146 4.09 -3.04 11.92
N ASP A 147 4.61 -3.87 12.83
CA ASP A 147 6.03 -4.26 12.83
C ASP A 147 6.41 -5.04 11.57
N GLU A 148 5.45 -5.72 10.91
CA GLU A 148 5.71 -6.35 9.61
C GLU A 148 6.09 -5.30 8.56
N TRP A 149 5.42 -4.13 8.53
CA TRP A 149 5.82 -3.03 7.68
C TRP A 149 7.25 -2.56 7.95
N ASN A 150 7.62 -2.39 9.22
CA ASN A 150 8.94 -1.93 9.62
C ASN A 150 10.07 -2.90 9.19
N LYS A 151 9.79 -4.17 9.03
CA LYS A 151 10.75 -5.18 8.53
C LYS A 151 10.98 -5.07 7.02
N TRP A 152 9.94 -4.72 6.26
CA TRP A 152 9.93 -4.78 4.79
C TRP A 152 10.06 -3.42 4.12
N ARG A 153 9.80 -2.33 4.82
CA ARG A 153 9.96 -0.99 4.26
C ARG A 153 11.42 -0.77 3.84
N PRO A 154 11.65 -0.05 2.74
CA PRO A 154 12.99 0.37 2.37
C PRO A 154 13.65 1.16 3.51
N THR A 155 14.86 0.78 3.87
CA THR A 155 15.68 1.47 4.87
C THR A 155 17.05 1.75 4.28
N PHE A 156 17.59 2.93 4.56
CA PHE A 156 18.89 3.36 4.10
C PHE A 156 19.70 3.81 5.31
N ASN A 157 20.96 3.42 5.38
CA ASN A 157 21.85 3.81 6.49
C ASN A 157 22.37 5.24 6.31
N SER A 158 22.37 5.72 5.07
CA SER A 158 22.85 7.05 4.71
C SER A 158 22.14 7.54 3.45
N LEU A 159 22.27 8.84 3.16
CA LEU A 159 21.82 9.40 1.89
C LEU A 159 22.63 8.86 0.70
N ILE A 160 23.88 8.52 0.92
CA ILE A 160 24.73 7.89 -0.11
C ILE A 160 24.09 6.57 -0.52
N ASP A 161 23.80 5.67 0.43
CA ASP A 161 23.14 4.39 0.15
C ASP A 161 21.82 4.58 -0.60
N TYR A 162 21.05 5.61 -0.19
CA TYR A 162 19.78 5.93 -0.83
C TYR A 162 19.96 6.32 -2.30
N PHE A 163 20.92 7.18 -2.60
CA PHE A 163 21.15 7.61 -3.99
C PHE A 163 21.86 6.54 -4.82
N GLU A 164 22.73 5.74 -4.23
CA GLU A 164 23.29 4.55 -4.89
C GLU A 164 22.17 3.57 -5.29
N GLU A 165 21.21 3.36 -4.41
CA GLU A 165 20.04 2.55 -4.74
C GLU A 165 19.23 3.15 -5.90
N LEU A 166 18.89 4.45 -5.85
CA LEU A 166 18.20 5.14 -6.94
C LEU A 166 18.94 5.03 -8.28
N ASN A 167 20.27 5.25 -8.26
CA ASN A 167 21.12 5.19 -9.45
C ASN A 167 21.28 3.76 -10.00
N SER A 168 20.92 2.74 -9.23
CA SER A 168 21.01 1.36 -9.67
C SER A 168 19.86 0.92 -10.59
N TYR A 169 18.81 1.74 -10.70
CA TYR A 169 17.64 1.43 -11.52
C TYR A 169 17.78 2.05 -12.91
N GLU A 170 17.86 1.19 -13.93
CA GLU A 170 17.94 1.62 -15.32
C GLU A 170 16.68 2.37 -15.75
N GLY A 171 16.85 3.55 -16.33
CA GLY A 171 15.74 4.38 -16.81
C GLY A 171 15.11 5.29 -15.75
N LEU A 172 15.51 5.19 -14.48
CA LEU A 172 15.11 6.17 -13.48
C LEU A 172 16.03 7.39 -13.59
N GLU A 173 15.45 8.51 -13.93
CA GLU A 173 16.12 9.81 -13.96
C GLU A 173 15.50 10.72 -12.90
N TYR A 174 16.35 11.44 -12.17
CA TYR A 174 15.89 12.40 -11.18
C TYR A 174 16.87 13.56 -11.00
N VAL A 175 16.35 14.67 -10.50
CA VAL A 175 17.13 15.88 -10.18
C VAL A 175 16.79 16.33 -8.76
N VAL A 176 17.81 16.55 -7.96
CA VAL A 176 17.68 17.21 -6.65
C VAL A 176 17.61 18.70 -6.89
N MET A 177 16.51 19.35 -6.48
CA MET A 177 16.23 20.73 -6.82
C MET A 177 16.77 21.75 -5.81
N ARG A 178 16.92 21.33 -4.54
CA ARG A 178 17.36 22.22 -3.44
C ARG A 178 18.20 21.48 -2.41
N ASN A 179 18.94 22.22 -1.59
CA ASN A 179 19.72 21.72 -0.45
C ASN A 179 20.81 20.70 -0.83
N PHE A 180 21.48 20.93 -1.98
CA PHE A 180 22.48 20.00 -2.52
C PHE A 180 23.94 20.50 -2.41
N ASP A 181 24.20 21.64 -1.78
CA ASP A 181 25.51 22.30 -1.80
C ASP A 181 26.65 21.42 -1.24
N ASN A 182 26.38 20.55 -0.28
CA ASN A 182 27.33 19.62 0.29
C ASN A 182 27.00 18.14 0.02
N TYR A 183 26.13 17.90 -0.92
CA TYR A 183 25.57 16.62 -1.24
C TYR A 183 26.59 15.70 -1.95
N PRO A 184 26.64 14.38 -1.66
CA PRO A 184 25.80 13.62 -0.73
C PRO A 184 26.36 13.54 0.71
N ASN A 185 27.46 14.23 1.02
CA ASN A 185 28.21 14.05 2.28
C ASN A 185 27.54 14.75 3.49
N GLU A 186 26.89 15.86 3.25
CA GLU A 186 26.14 16.60 4.28
C GLU A 186 24.81 17.07 3.72
N VAL A 187 23.73 16.73 4.43
CA VAL A 187 22.46 17.43 4.29
C VAL A 187 22.25 18.18 5.59
N GLN A 188 22.25 19.50 5.53
CA GLN A 188 21.86 20.32 6.67
C GLN A 188 20.37 20.15 6.92
N LEU A 189 20.03 19.16 7.73
CA LEU A 189 18.66 18.94 8.20
C LEU A 189 18.45 19.84 9.42
N ASP A 190 18.29 21.12 9.22
CA ASP A 190 18.00 22.12 10.26
C ASP A 190 16.51 22.15 10.64
N GLY A 191 15.93 20.99 10.87
CA GLY A 191 14.54 20.83 11.35
C GLY A 191 13.44 21.12 10.31
N HIS A 192 13.79 21.68 9.15
CA HIS A 192 12.89 21.97 8.03
C HIS A 192 13.41 21.43 6.68
N ALA A 193 14.52 20.72 6.70
CA ALA A 193 15.14 20.27 5.47
C ALA A 193 14.37 19.10 4.87
N ASP A 194 13.71 19.38 3.78
CA ASP A 194 13.21 18.44 2.81
C ASP A 194 14.14 18.44 1.59
N ILE A 195 14.27 17.30 0.94
CA ILE A 195 14.96 17.17 -0.33
C ILE A 195 13.88 17.18 -1.40
N ASP A 196 13.81 18.26 -2.16
CA ASP A 196 12.92 18.32 -3.32
C ASP A 196 13.55 17.58 -4.49
N ILE A 197 12.82 16.62 -5.02
CA ILE A 197 13.29 15.80 -6.14
C ILE A 197 12.25 15.84 -7.27
N LEU A 198 12.73 16.10 -8.47
CA LEU A 198 11.98 15.90 -9.69
C LEU A 198 12.41 14.59 -10.32
N THR A 199 11.47 13.76 -10.73
CA THR A 199 11.76 12.45 -11.34
C THR A 199 10.88 12.20 -12.56
N ASN A 200 11.42 11.45 -13.52
CA ASN A 200 10.69 10.98 -14.69
C ASN A 200 9.72 9.83 -14.37
N ASP A 201 9.99 9.05 -13.33
CA ASP A 201 9.12 7.96 -12.86
C ASP A 201 8.84 8.12 -11.36
N TYR A 202 7.76 8.82 -11.09
CA TYR A 202 7.31 9.07 -9.72
C TYR A 202 7.02 7.77 -8.93
N PHE A 203 6.43 6.78 -9.58
CA PHE A 203 6.00 5.56 -8.89
C PHE A 203 7.18 4.66 -8.57
N LEU A 204 8.10 4.47 -9.50
CA LEU A 204 9.34 3.75 -9.26
C LEU A 204 10.16 4.45 -8.17
N PHE A 205 10.31 5.78 -8.27
CA PHE A 205 10.99 6.57 -7.26
C PHE A 205 10.39 6.38 -5.87
N LYS A 206 9.06 6.43 -5.76
CA LYS A 206 8.33 6.24 -4.50
C LYS A 206 8.49 4.82 -3.94
N ALA A 207 8.42 3.80 -4.79
CA ALA A 207 8.61 2.41 -4.38
C ALA A 207 10.01 2.17 -3.79
N ILE A 208 11.04 2.77 -4.39
CA ILE A 208 12.42 2.69 -3.89
C ILE A 208 12.57 3.48 -2.58
N SER A 209 12.00 4.67 -2.51
CA SER A 209 12.17 5.59 -1.38
C SER A 209 11.38 5.19 -0.15
N GLY A 210 10.30 4.42 -0.29
CA GLY A 210 9.37 4.10 0.80
C GLY A 210 8.65 5.34 1.37
N GLY A 211 8.73 6.46 0.67
CA GLY A 211 8.20 7.75 1.11
C GLY A 211 6.71 7.93 0.86
N LYS A 212 6.11 8.87 1.58
CA LYS A 212 4.77 9.38 1.26
C LYS A 212 4.87 10.53 0.28
N ALA A 213 4.12 10.44 -0.81
CA ALA A 213 3.96 11.57 -1.70
C ALA A 213 2.89 12.52 -1.16
N ARG A 214 3.13 13.81 -1.33
CA ARG A 214 2.11 14.83 -1.13
C ARG A 214 1.76 15.44 -2.47
N LYS A 215 0.47 15.54 -2.77
CA LYS A 215 0.01 16.27 -3.94
C LYS A 215 0.45 17.73 -3.81
N ASN A 216 1.13 18.25 -4.82
CA ASN A 216 1.45 19.67 -4.84
C ASN A 216 0.14 20.46 -5.11
N PRO A 217 -0.35 21.29 -4.16
CA PRO A 217 -1.59 22.04 -4.33
C PRO A 217 -1.51 23.12 -5.42
N MET A 218 -0.30 23.44 -5.91
CA MET A 218 -0.08 24.44 -6.97
C MET A 218 -0.08 23.86 -8.38
N VAL A 219 -0.21 22.54 -8.52
CA VAL A 219 -0.25 21.91 -9.85
C VAL A 219 -1.62 21.29 -10.04
N GLU A 220 -2.44 21.93 -10.86
CA GLU A 220 -3.82 21.50 -11.15
C GLU A 220 -3.87 20.11 -11.83
N ASP A 221 -2.79 19.65 -12.44
CA ASP A 221 -2.69 18.42 -13.23
C ASP A 221 -1.78 17.33 -12.63
N GLY A 222 -1.81 17.13 -11.33
CA GLY A 222 -1.31 15.90 -10.74
C GLY A 222 0.19 15.84 -10.44
N GLY A 223 0.88 16.96 -10.32
CA GLY A 223 2.24 16.98 -9.76
C GLY A 223 2.22 16.60 -8.27
N TYR A 224 3.18 15.77 -7.88
CA TYR A 224 3.38 15.32 -6.49
C TYR A 224 4.73 15.82 -5.98
N LYS A 225 4.80 16.15 -4.70
CA LYS A 225 6.05 16.39 -3.97
C LYS A 225 6.53 15.11 -3.33
#